data_933874a68fd94b39636e7f66ee98593a
#
_entry.id   933874a68fd94b39636e7f66ee98593a
#
_cell.length_a   1.000
_cell.length_b   1.000
_cell.length_c   1.000
_cell.angle_alpha   90.00
_cell.angle_beta   90.00
_cell.angle_gamma   90.00
#
_symmetry.space_group_name_H-M   'P 1'
#
loop_
_entity.id
_entity.type
_entity.pdbx_description
1 polymer ?
#
loop_
_entity_poly.entity_id
_entity_poly.type
_entity_poly.pdbx_seq_one_letter_code
_entity_poly.pdbx_strand_id
1 'polypeptide(L)'
;PVDTHKYEFKINTSNKIRICHSPTNRYYKGSEDIISACRKLESNNDNVEFILIENKSQDETIKIKSTCDILIDQVGDKGGWGYGMSSIEAMAMGLCCATQMNTKYEQFIPDHPFININSDNIYTKLTKFIKYPDNIPNRKQKSKKWVTKNHDIQTVGATLYEYYRQL
;
A
#
# COMPACT_ATOMS: atom_id res chain seq x y z
N PRO A 1 -12.29 -9.04 1.36
CA PRO A 1 -12.74 -7.95 2.21
C PRO A 1 -11.92 -7.87 3.49
N VAL A 2 -11.94 -6.72 4.14
CA VAL A 2 -11.26 -6.42 5.40
C VAL A 2 -12.21 -5.65 6.31
N ASP A 3 -12.16 -5.92 7.61
CA ASP A 3 -12.84 -5.07 8.59
C ASP A 3 -12.05 -3.77 8.77
N THR A 4 -12.44 -2.73 8.03
CA THR A 4 -11.72 -1.46 8.03
C THR A 4 -11.82 -0.71 9.35
N HIS A 5 -12.78 -1.05 10.23
CA HIS A 5 -12.98 -0.43 11.53
C HIS A 5 -11.96 -0.93 12.58
N LYS A 6 -11.35 -2.08 12.36
CA LYS A 6 -10.28 -2.60 13.23
C LYS A 6 -8.98 -1.81 13.13
N TYR A 7 -8.81 -1.00 12.08
CA TYR A 7 -7.57 -0.28 11.82
C TYR A 7 -7.72 1.20 12.15
N GLU A 8 -6.93 1.65 13.11
CA GLU A 8 -6.86 3.07 13.46
C GLU A 8 -6.13 3.86 12.35
N PHE A 9 -6.74 4.95 11.92
CA PHE A 9 -6.10 5.90 11.00
C PHE A 9 -5.14 6.80 11.78
N LYS A 10 -3.85 6.76 11.43
CA LYS A 10 -2.82 7.60 12.04
C LYS A 10 -2.11 8.45 11.01
N ILE A 11 -1.91 9.71 11.34
CA ILE A 11 -0.97 10.57 10.62
C ILE A 11 0.37 10.42 11.34
N ASN A 12 1.41 10.10 10.57
CA ASN A 12 2.77 10.05 11.09
C ASN A 12 3.19 11.45 11.55
N THR A 13 3.66 11.56 12.78
CA THR A 13 4.16 12.81 13.37
C THR A 13 5.69 12.90 13.33
N SER A 14 6.35 11.92 12.74
CA SER A 14 7.80 11.93 12.53
C SER A 14 8.20 13.00 11.50
N ASN A 15 9.40 13.54 11.64
CA ASN A 15 10.00 14.41 10.64
C ASN A 15 10.42 13.67 9.35
N LYS A 16 10.26 12.33 9.34
CA LYS A 16 10.62 11.48 8.20
C LYS A 16 9.38 10.86 7.57
N ILE A 17 9.39 10.77 6.25
CA ILE A 17 8.46 9.96 5.47
C ILE A 17 8.89 8.50 5.61
N ARG A 18 8.05 7.68 6.21
CA ARG A 18 8.33 6.28 6.49
C ARG A 18 7.73 5.38 5.41
N ILE A 19 8.61 4.68 4.71
CA ILE A 19 8.26 3.76 3.63
C ILE A 19 8.49 2.34 4.13
N CYS A 20 7.50 1.46 4.05
CA CYS A 20 7.68 0.07 4.44
C CYS A 20 7.43 -0.92 3.30
N HIS A 21 8.08 -2.07 3.41
CA HIS A 21 7.84 -3.26 2.59
C HIS A 21 7.73 -4.47 3.50
N SER A 22 6.69 -5.29 3.32
CA SER A 22 6.38 -6.43 4.18
C SER A 22 6.10 -7.68 3.34
N PRO A 23 7.16 -8.31 2.77
CA PRO A 23 6.98 -9.47 1.90
C PRO A 23 6.72 -10.75 2.70
N THR A 24 5.74 -11.54 2.28
CA THR A 24 5.59 -12.93 2.71
C THR A 24 6.55 -13.85 1.95
N ASN A 25 6.89 -13.49 0.72
CA ASN A 25 7.89 -14.17 -0.10
C ASN A 25 8.57 -13.13 -0.99
N ARG A 26 9.89 -12.99 -0.83
CA ARG A 26 10.69 -11.98 -1.55
C ARG A 26 10.63 -12.12 -3.06
N TYR A 27 10.65 -13.35 -3.57
CA TYR A 27 10.67 -13.60 -5.01
C TYR A 27 9.38 -13.10 -5.67
N TYR A 28 8.22 -13.53 -5.15
CA TYR A 28 6.92 -13.13 -5.72
C TYR A 28 6.61 -11.65 -5.54
N LYS A 29 7.18 -11.03 -4.52
CA LYS A 29 6.98 -9.59 -4.25
C LYS A 29 7.96 -8.68 -4.98
N GLY A 30 8.98 -9.23 -5.66
CA GLY A 30 10.05 -8.45 -6.30
C GLY A 30 10.85 -7.64 -5.29
N SER A 31 11.08 -8.22 -4.09
CA SER A 31 11.63 -7.50 -2.95
C SER A 31 13.02 -6.93 -3.19
N GLU A 32 13.85 -7.58 -3.98
CA GLU A 32 15.22 -7.10 -4.24
C GLU A 32 15.21 -5.75 -4.97
N ASP A 33 14.34 -5.59 -5.97
CA ASP A 33 14.18 -4.32 -6.68
C ASP A 33 13.61 -3.23 -5.75
N ILE A 34 12.62 -3.60 -4.92
CA ILE A 34 12.03 -2.68 -3.94
C ILE A 34 13.06 -2.23 -2.92
N ILE A 35 13.79 -3.16 -2.31
CA ILE A 35 14.82 -2.87 -1.29
C ILE A 35 15.91 -1.98 -1.88
N SER A 36 16.42 -2.34 -3.05
CA SER A 36 17.47 -1.56 -3.74
C SER A 36 17.00 -0.12 -4.00
N ALA A 37 15.82 0.05 -4.58
CA ALA A 37 15.28 1.38 -4.87
C ALA A 37 15.01 2.20 -3.60
N CYS A 38 14.47 1.58 -2.54
CA CYS A 38 14.15 2.27 -1.29
C CYS A 38 15.40 2.64 -0.49
N ARG A 39 16.42 1.79 -0.44
CA ARG A 39 17.71 2.13 0.19
C ARG A 39 18.40 3.28 -0.54
N LYS A 40 18.36 3.28 -1.88
CA LYS A 40 18.85 4.41 -2.67
C LYS A 40 18.06 5.70 -2.39
N LEU A 41 16.73 5.59 -2.22
CA LEU A 41 15.89 6.74 -1.89
C LEU A 41 16.23 7.30 -0.51
N GLU A 42 16.38 6.43 0.49
CA GLU A 42 16.77 6.77 1.85
C GLU A 42 18.16 7.43 1.90
N SER A 43 19.15 6.88 1.19
CA SER A 43 20.52 7.46 1.17
C SER A 43 20.60 8.84 0.49
N ASN A 44 19.66 9.17 -0.38
CA ASN A 44 19.63 10.43 -1.10
C ASN A 44 18.67 11.47 -0.51
N ASN A 45 17.97 11.13 0.60
CA ASN A 45 16.98 12.00 1.20
C ASN A 45 16.95 11.81 2.73
N ASP A 46 17.47 12.78 3.47
CA ASP A 46 17.55 12.73 4.94
C ASP A 46 16.19 12.63 5.63
N ASN A 47 15.12 13.05 4.95
CA ASN A 47 13.75 13.00 5.44
C ASN A 47 13.00 11.71 5.08
N VAL A 48 13.69 10.67 4.59
CA VAL A 48 13.12 9.36 4.27
C VAL A 48 13.69 8.29 5.20
N GLU A 49 12.85 7.36 5.62
CA GLU A 49 13.21 6.15 6.35
C GLU A 49 12.58 4.94 5.67
N PHE A 50 13.38 3.93 5.32
CA PHE A 50 12.91 2.67 4.76
C PHE A 50 12.92 1.55 5.80
N ILE A 51 11.77 0.89 5.96
CA ILE A 51 11.54 -0.19 6.94
C ILE A 51 11.17 -1.48 6.20
N LEU A 52 12.09 -2.44 6.22
CA LEU A 52 11.81 -3.81 5.77
C LEU A 52 11.25 -4.62 6.95
N ILE A 53 10.03 -5.16 6.76
CA ILE A 53 9.32 -5.90 7.81
C ILE A 53 9.33 -7.38 7.43
N GLU A 54 10.15 -8.17 8.10
CA GLU A 54 10.29 -9.61 7.89
C GLU A 54 10.40 -10.35 9.22
N ASN A 55 10.04 -11.63 9.22
CA ASN A 55 10.13 -12.50 10.40
C ASN A 55 9.41 -11.92 11.63
N LYS A 56 8.26 -11.30 11.41
CA LYS A 56 7.40 -10.71 12.42
C LYS A 56 6.04 -11.41 12.46
N SER A 57 5.44 -11.46 13.64
CA SER A 57 4.03 -11.84 13.76
C SER A 57 3.11 -10.85 13.03
N GLN A 58 1.87 -11.24 12.76
CA GLN A 58 0.88 -10.36 12.13
C GLN A 58 0.67 -9.09 12.96
N ASP A 59 0.56 -9.22 14.28
CA ASP A 59 0.34 -8.08 15.19
C ASP A 59 1.52 -7.11 15.19
N GLU A 60 2.76 -7.63 15.21
CA GLU A 60 3.96 -6.80 15.11
C GLU A 60 4.03 -6.09 13.76
N THR A 61 3.70 -6.81 12.69
CA THR A 61 3.66 -6.26 11.33
C THR A 61 2.67 -5.10 11.23
N ILE A 62 1.45 -5.27 11.75
CA ILE A 62 0.42 -4.23 11.79
C ILE A 62 0.90 -3.02 12.60
N LYS A 63 1.49 -3.25 13.79
CA LYS A 63 2.03 -2.17 14.63
C LYS A 63 3.10 -1.36 13.89
N ILE A 64 4.03 -2.02 13.19
CA ILE A 64 5.08 -1.32 12.43
C ILE A 64 4.46 -0.57 11.24
N LYS A 65 3.62 -1.23 10.45
CA LYS A 65 2.92 -0.60 9.30
C LYS A 65 2.15 0.65 9.73
N SER A 66 1.44 0.62 10.87
CA SER A 66 0.64 1.75 11.34
C SER A 66 1.46 3.01 11.64
N THR A 67 2.79 2.90 11.75
CA THR A 67 3.71 4.05 11.92
C THR A 67 4.28 4.56 10.60
N CYS A 68 3.89 3.97 9.46
CA CYS A 68 4.42 4.31 8.15
C CYS A 68 3.46 5.19 7.34
N ASP A 69 3.97 5.79 6.28
CA ASP A 69 3.19 6.62 5.36
C ASP A 69 2.89 5.91 4.05
N ILE A 70 3.84 5.09 3.60
CA ILE A 70 3.77 4.42 2.31
C ILE A 70 4.09 2.93 2.51
N LEU A 71 3.24 2.05 1.96
CA LEU A 71 3.56 0.65 1.76
C LEU A 71 3.92 0.41 0.29
N ILE A 72 5.01 -0.33 0.05
CA ILE A 72 5.28 -0.92 -1.27
C ILE A 72 4.91 -2.40 -1.19
N ASP A 73 3.93 -2.83 -2.00
CA ASP A 73 3.43 -4.21 -1.94
C ASP A 73 4.24 -5.15 -2.83
N GLN A 74 4.25 -4.93 -4.14
CA GLN A 74 4.91 -5.83 -5.08
C GLN A 74 5.26 -5.17 -6.41
N VAL A 75 6.30 -5.74 -7.08
CA VAL A 75 6.71 -5.43 -8.44
C VAL A 75 7.17 -6.70 -9.17
N GLY A 76 7.34 -6.63 -10.49
CA GLY A 76 7.94 -7.71 -11.27
C GLY A 76 6.95 -8.73 -11.86
N ASP A 77 5.63 -8.54 -11.68
CA ASP A 77 4.56 -9.35 -12.30
C ASP A 77 4.75 -10.89 -12.14
N LYS A 78 5.26 -11.31 -10.97
CA LYS A 78 5.64 -12.71 -10.69
C LYS A 78 4.53 -13.54 -10.02
N GLY A 79 3.29 -13.13 -10.06
CA GLY A 79 2.19 -13.91 -9.48
C GLY A 79 1.06 -13.10 -8.85
N GLY A 80 1.00 -11.80 -9.09
CA GLY A 80 -0.08 -10.95 -8.59
C GLY A 80 -0.72 -10.13 -9.71
N TRP A 81 -2.04 -9.98 -9.63
CA TRP A 81 -2.82 -9.22 -10.61
C TRP A 81 -2.87 -7.71 -10.31
N GLY A 82 -2.06 -7.24 -9.36
CA GLY A 82 -2.05 -5.83 -8.99
C GLY A 82 -1.79 -5.61 -7.52
N TYR A 83 -2.78 -5.77 -6.64
CA TYR A 83 -2.60 -5.56 -5.20
C TYR A 83 -3.12 -6.74 -4.39
N GLY A 84 -2.50 -6.97 -3.24
CA GLY A 84 -2.84 -8.05 -2.31
C GLY A 84 -3.49 -7.57 -1.01
N MET A 85 -3.78 -8.51 -0.12
CA MET A 85 -4.32 -8.22 1.22
C MET A 85 -3.43 -7.24 2.00
N SER A 86 -2.10 -7.32 1.84
CA SER A 86 -1.17 -6.38 2.48
C SER A 86 -1.45 -4.93 2.11
N SER A 87 -1.79 -4.66 0.84
CA SER A 87 -2.19 -3.33 0.37
C SER A 87 -3.52 -2.89 1.00
N ILE A 88 -4.52 -3.79 1.02
CA ILE A 88 -5.85 -3.49 1.56
C ILE A 88 -5.76 -3.16 3.06
N GLU A 89 -5.04 -3.96 3.83
CA GLU A 89 -4.78 -3.70 5.25
C GLU A 89 -4.07 -2.37 5.47
N ALA A 90 -3.01 -2.10 4.70
CA ALA A 90 -2.27 -0.85 4.82
C ALA A 90 -3.13 0.37 4.48
N MET A 91 -3.95 0.29 3.43
CA MET A 91 -4.88 1.37 3.09
C MET A 91 -5.99 1.53 4.14
N ALA A 92 -6.41 0.44 4.80
CA ALA A 92 -7.33 0.50 5.93
C ALA A 92 -6.72 1.22 7.15
N MET A 93 -5.39 1.13 7.33
CA MET A 93 -4.62 1.94 8.28
C MET A 93 -4.37 3.37 7.78
N GLY A 94 -4.68 3.67 6.52
CA GLY A 94 -4.49 4.97 5.90
C GLY A 94 -3.14 5.16 5.22
N LEU A 95 -2.36 4.12 4.96
CA LEU A 95 -1.12 4.26 4.19
C LEU A 95 -1.41 4.54 2.71
N CYS A 96 -0.53 5.27 2.07
CA CYS A 96 -0.45 5.26 0.61
C CYS A 96 0.16 3.93 0.17
N CYS A 97 -0.36 3.33 -0.90
CA CYS A 97 0.17 2.06 -1.39
C CYS A 97 0.74 2.19 -2.80
N ALA A 98 1.94 1.64 -2.99
CA ALA A 98 2.59 1.50 -4.27
C ALA A 98 2.66 0.03 -4.65
N THR A 99 2.27 -0.30 -5.87
CA THR A 99 2.25 -1.67 -6.39
C THR A 99 2.30 -1.66 -7.91
N GLN A 100 2.78 -2.74 -8.50
CA GLN A 100 2.67 -2.91 -9.95
C GLN A 100 1.27 -3.41 -10.29
N MET A 101 0.59 -2.68 -11.18
CA MET A 101 -0.71 -3.07 -11.72
C MET A 101 -0.67 -3.16 -13.24
N ASN A 102 -1.28 -4.21 -13.76
CA ASN A 102 -1.51 -4.34 -15.18
C ASN A 102 -2.55 -3.30 -15.63
N THR A 103 -2.30 -2.62 -16.76
CA THR A 103 -3.19 -1.59 -17.30
C THR A 103 -4.61 -2.10 -17.61
N LYS A 104 -4.74 -3.38 -18.02
CA LYS A 104 -6.06 -4.00 -18.19
C LYS A 104 -6.80 -4.15 -16.88
N TYR A 105 -6.09 -4.45 -15.80
CA TYR A 105 -6.68 -4.58 -14.47
C TYR A 105 -7.11 -3.22 -13.90
N GLU A 106 -6.33 -2.16 -14.12
CA GLU A 106 -6.68 -0.80 -13.69
C GLU A 106 -8.05 -0.34 -14.19
N GLN A 107 -8.49 -0.81 -15.36
CA GLN A 107 -9.81 -0.49 -15.94
C GLN A 107 -10.99 -1.00 -15.09
N PHE A 108 -10.78 -2.07 -14.32
CA PHE A 108 -11.83 -2.63 -13.44
C PHE A 108 -11.91 -1.97 -12.07
N ILE A 109 -10.92 -1.16 -11.71
CA ILE A 109 -10.86 -0.47 -10.42
C ILE A 109 -10.65 1.04 -10.62
N PRO A 110 -11.61 1.74 -11.24
CA PRO A 110 -11.48 3.16 -11.51
C PRO A 110 -11.27 3.94 -10.19
N ASP A 111 -10.64 5.10 -10.30
CA ASP A 111 -10.41 6.03 -9.18
C ASP A 111 -9.60 5.48 -8.01
N HIS A 112 -8.84 4.40 -8.22
CA HIS A 112 -7.99 3.86 -7.17
C HIS A 112 -6.83 4.82 -6.83
N PRO A 113 -6.41 4.92 -5.55
CA PRO A 113 -5.35 5.82 -5.11
C PRO A 113 -3.94 5.19 -5.17
N PHE A 114 -3.79 4.01 -5.73
CA PHE A 114 -2.48 3.34 -5.82
C PHE A 114 -1.47 4.13 -6.65
N ILE A 115 -0.22 4.08 -6.22
CA ILE A 115 0.91 4.53 -7.01
C ILE A 115 1.34 3.34 -7.86
N ASN A 116 0.99 3.34 -9.16
CA ASN A 116 1.39 2.27 -10.07
C ASN A 116 2.89 2.39 -10.37
N ILE A 117 3.66 1.38 -9.94
CA ILE A 117 5.11 1.27 -10.08
C ILE A 117 5.49 -0.03 -10.77
N ASN A 118 6.73 -0.12 -11.24
CA ASN A 118 7.37 -1.37 -11.68
C ASN A 118 8.86 -1.34 -11.30
N SER A 119 9.59 -2.43 -11.54
CA SER A 119 11.01 -2.56 -11.18
C SER A 119 11.87 -1.41 -11.72
N ASP A 120 11.58 -0.90 -12.93
CA ASP A 120 12.39 0.13 -13.59
C ASP A 120 12.12 1.55 -13.04
N ASN A 121 10.93 1.79 -12.50
CA ASN A 121 10.48 3.14 -12.15
C ASN A 121 10.23 3.40 -10.66
N ILE A 122 10.40 2.41 -9.78
CA ILE A 122 10.16 2.55 -8.32
C ILE A 122 10.82 3.83 -7.80
N TYR A 123 12.14 3.95 -7.97
CA TYR A 123 12.90 5.08 -7.48
C TYR A 123 12.37 6.42 -7.99
N THR A 124 12.18 6.53 -9.30
CA THR A 124 11.72 7.77 -9.94
C THR A 124 10.31 8.17 -9.50
N LYS A 125 9.38 7.19 -9.42
CA LYS A 125 8.00 7.42 -8.98
C LYS A 125 7.93 7.84 -7.52
N LEU A 126 8.67 7.15 -6.64
CA LEU A 126 8.71 7.49 -5.22
C LEU A 126 9.39 8.85 -4.99
N THR A 127 10.49 9.16 -5.68
CA THR A 127 11.11 10.49 -5.62
C THR A 127 10.11 11.60 -5.96
N LYS A 128 9.35 11.43 -7.04
CA LYS A 128 8.28 12.40 -7.40
C LYS A 128 7.20 12.50 -6.33
N PHE A 129 6.84 11.36 -5.71
CA PHE A 129 5.80 11.32 -4.70
C PHE A 129 6.21 12.04 -3.42
N ILE A 130 7.41 11.81 -2.92
CA ILE A 130 7.93 12.41 -1.67
C ILE A 130 8.34 13.88 -1.81
N LYS A 131 8.48 14.37 -3.05
CA LYS A 131 8.81 15.78 -3.33
C LYS A 131 7.79 16.77 -2.75
N TYR A 132 6.54 16.33 -2.58
CA TYR A 132 5.45 17.14 -2.05
C TYR A 132 4.84 16.49 -0.81
N PRO A 133 5.54 16.50 0.33
CA PRO A 133 5.13 15.80 1.55
C PRO A 133 3.79 16.28 2.11
N ASP A 134 3.46 17.55 1.92
CA ASP A 134 2.19 18.12 2.37
C ASP A 134 0.94 17.47 1.72
N ASN A 135 1.14 16.78 0.60
CA ASN A 135 0.06 16.03 -0.05
C ASN A 135 -0.15 14.63 0.53
N ILE A 136 0.78 14.11 1.34
CA ILE A 136 0.70 12.76 1.89
C ILE A 136 -0.54 12.57 2.77
N PRO A 137 -0.88 13.46 3.72
CA PRO A 137 -2.08 13.32 4.54
C PRO A 137 -3.37 13.19 3.72
N ASN A 138 -3.53 14.01 2.67
CA ASN A 138 -4.68 13.93 1.79
C ASN A 138 -4.73 12.60 1.01
N ARG A 139 -3.58 12.13 0.54
CA ARG A 139 -3.47 10.83 -0.14
C ARG A 139 -3.77 9.65 0.80
N LYS A 140 -3.33 9.71 2.05
CA LYS A 140 -3.66 8.75 3.10
C LYS A 140 -5.18 8.67 3.33
N GLN A 141 -5.87 9.81 3.38
CA GLN A 141 -7.33 9.86 3.50
C GLN A 141 -8.03 9.26 2.28
N LYS A 142 -7.53 9.53 1.07
CA LYS A 142 -8.06 8.91 -0.16
C LYS A 142 -7.91 7.40 -0.15
N SER A 143 -6.77 6.88 0.32
CA SER A 143 -6.54 5.44 0.49
C SER A 143 -7.57 4.81 1.43
N LYS A 144 -7.76 5.40 2.62
CA LYS A 144 -8.75 4.91 3.60
C LYS A 144 -10.17 4.94 3.03
N LYS A 145 -10.58 6.03 2.39
CA LYS A 145 -11.91 6.16 1.79
C LYS A 145 -12.14 5.11 0.71
N TRP A 146 -11.16 4.91 -0.17
CA TRP A 146 -11.27 3.97 -1.27
C TRP A 146 -11.40 2.53 -0.77
N VAL A 147 -10.55 2.10 0.18
CA VAL A 147 -10.61 0.74 0.71
C VAL A 147 -11.90 0.50 1.50
N THR A 148 -12.37 1.47 2.27
CA THR A 148 -13.65 1.35 2.99
C THR A 148 -14.81 1.21 2.01
N LYS A 149 -14.82 1.97 0.93
CA LYS A 149 -15.87 1.88 -0.10
C LYS A 149 -15.88 0.53 -0.83
N ASN A 150 -14.69 -0.03 -1.14
CA ASN A 150 -14.58 -1.14 -2.08
C ASN A 150 -14.25 -2.50 -1.41
N HIS A 151 -13.70 -2.50 -0.21
CA HIS A 151 -13.16 -3.71 0.44
C HIS A 151 -13.60 -3.89 1.89
N ASP A 152 -14.39 -2.96 2.44
CA ASP A 152 -14.94 -3.17 3.79
C ASP A 152 -15.86 -4.39 3.80
N ILE A 153 -15.77 -5.20 4.86
CA ILE A 153 -16.49 -6.45 4.98
C ILE A 153 -18.01 -6.25 4.94
N GLN A 154 -18.52 -5.16 5.48
CA GLN A 154 -19.94 -4.87 5.46
C GLN A 154 -20.38 -4.44 4.06
N THR A 155 -19.61 -3.60 3.38
CA THR A 155 -19.89 -3.17 2.00
C THR A 155 -19.91 -4.34 1.04
N VAL A 156 -18.88 -5.20 1.10
CA VAL A 156 -18.80 -6.40 0.26
C VAL A 156 -19.91 -7.39 0.60
N GLY A 157 -20.19 -7.58 1.89
CA GLY A 157 -21.28 -8.45 2.36
C GLY A 157 -22.66 -8.00 1.87
N ALA A 158 -22.97 -6.71 1.95
CA ALA A 158 -24.20 -6.14 1.44
C ALA A 158 -24.35 -6.34 -0.08
N THR A 159 -23.25 -6.08 -0.83
CA THR A 159 -23.25 -6.29 -2.29
C THR A 159 -23.54 -7.76 -2.64
N LEU A 160 -22.87 -8.71 -1.98
CA LEU A 160 -23.09 -10.14 -2.20
C LEU A 160 -24.53 -10.54 -1.84
N TYR A 161 -25.07 -10.04 -0.73
CA TYR A 161 -26.43 -10.31 -0.32
C TYR A 161 -27.46 -9.86 -1.38
N GLU A 162 -27.28 -8.68 -1.95
CA GLU A 162 -28.15 -8.20 -3.02
C GLU A 162 -28.06 -9.05 -4.30
N TYR A 163 -26.88 -9.54 -4.66
CA TYR A 163 -26.75 -10.49 -5.78
C TYR A 163 -27.52 -11.79 -5.54
N TYR A 164 -27.42 -12.38 -4.32
CA TYR A 164 -28.12 -13.61 -3.99
C TYR A 164 -29.64 -13.45 -3.91
N ARG A 165 -30.14 -12.25 -3.60
CA ARG A 165 -31.58 -11.97 -3.61
C ARG A 165 -32.19 -11.89 -5.00
N GLN A 166 -31.40 -11.70 -6.02
CA GLN A 166 -31.83 -11.57 -7.43
C GLN A 166 -31.83 -12.91 -8.18
N LEU A 167 -31.31 -13.97 -7.56
CA LEU A 167 -31.34 -15.35 -8.05
C LEU A 167 -32.57 -16.07 -7.62
#